data_c516d5dc8b56408cfb4c0c7c9f349af4
#
_entry.id   c516d5dc8b56408cfb4c0c7c9f349af4
#
_cell.length_a   1.000
_cell.length_b   1.000
_cell.length_c   1.000
_cell.angle_alpha   90.00
_cell.angle_beta   90.00
_cell.angle_gamma   90.00
#
_symmetry.space_group_name_H-M   'P 1'
#
loop_
_entity.id
_entity.type
_entity.pdbx_description
1 polymer ?
#
loop_
_entity_poly.entity_id
_entity_poly.type
_entity_poly.pdbx_seq_one_letter_code
_entity_poly.pdbx_strand_id
1 'polypeptide(L)'
;ISLGLVGSEMCIRDRYKTKKEKFGAVCDAIEEAHAKGQPVLVGTITIETSELLSKMLRKRGIKHNVLNAKFHELEAQIVSEAGQHGAVTIATNMAGRGTDIKLDDKAREAGGLKIIGTERHESRRIDNQLRGRSGRQGDPGESRFYLSLEDDLLRLFGSEKLMSVFNALGVADGEQIEHKMLSGAIEKAQKKIEFNNYGIRKNLLEYDQVMNEQREIIYEERRRVLDGESMRDSIYHMITEYVEDLVDRYAPADQSSEEWDIAGMDVVLHETIPMIPAVTLDDVNKKEQKELKHLLKERAVKAYEAKEAEFPDAEHVREVERVVLLRACLLYTSPSPRDRG
;
A
#
# COMPACT_ATOMS: atom_id res chain seq x y z
N ILE A 1 -29.17 -3.95 -1.51
CA ILE A 1 -29.98 -4.22 -0.32
C ILE A 1 -29.56 -3.21 0.74
N SER A 2 -30.28 -2.12 0.81
CA SER A 2 -30.26 -1.24 1.97
C SER A 2 -31.02 -1.94 3.09
N LEU A 3 -30.37 -2.84 3.78
CA LEU A 3 -30.79 -3.21 5.12
C LEU A 3 -30.48 -1.98 5.97
N GLY A 4 -31.51 -1.14 6.15
CA GLY A 4 -31.45 -0.05 7.08
C GLY A 4 -30.99 -0.60 8.42
N LEU A 5 -30.02 0.05 9.02
CA LEU A 5 -29.71 -0.04 10.44
C LEU A 5 -30.96 0.46 11.18
N VAL A 6 -31.95 -0.44 11.31
CA VAL A 6 -33.16 -0.18 12.09
C VAL A 6 -32.66 -0.18 13.54
N GLY A 7 -32.60 1.01 14.14
CA GLY A 7 -32.26 1.19 15.54
C GLY A 7 -30.96 1.93 15.84
N SER A 8 -30.09 2.22 14.88
CA SER A 8 -28.97 3.12 15.17
C SER A 8 -29.45 4.55 15.01
N GLU A 9 -29.82 5.18 16.11
CA GLU A 9 -29.98 6.61 16.13
C GLU A 9 -28.75 7.30 15.55
N MET A 10 -29.01 8.39 14.85
CA MET A 10 -28.05 9.21 14.13
C MET A 10 -26.81 9.43 14.97
N CYS A 11 -25.65 9.11 14.41
CA CYS A 11 -24.34 9.36 15.00
C CYS A 11 -24.27 10.81 15.53
N ILE A 12 -24.50 10.99 16.82
CA ILE A 12 -24.32 12.26 17.50
C ILE A 12 -22.83 12.54 17.50
N ARG A 13 -22.44 13.75 17.11
CA ARG A 13 -21.05 14.17 17.01
C ARG A 13 -20.82 15.28 18.01
N ASP A 14 -20.26 14.92 19.16
CA ASP A 14 -19.88 15.90 20.16
C ASP A 14 -18.51 16.47 19.80
N ARG A 15 -18.39 17.79 19.83
CA ARG A 15 -17.18 18.48 19.43
C ARG A 15 -16.75 19.43 20.53
N TYR A 16 -15.47 19.38 20.82
CA TYR A 16 -14.83 20.11 21.90
C TYR A 16 -13.69 20.97 21.35
N LYS A 17 -13.33 22.02 22.04
CA LYS A 17 -12.23 22.88 21.67
C LYS A 17 -10.90 22.17 21.86
N THR A 18 -10.72 21.47 22.97
CA THR A 18 -9.46 20.83 23.35
C THR A 18 -9.59 19.28 23.46
N LYS A 19 -8.47 18.58 23.28
CA LYS A 19 -8.39 17.12 23.52
C LYS A 19 -8.72 16.77 24.99
N LYS A 20 -8.33 17.63 25.94
CA LYS A 20 -8.58 17.40 27.37
C LYS A 20 -10.09 17.38 27.70
N GLU A 21 -10.84 18.34 27.19
CA GLU A 21 -12.30 18.39 27.35
C GLU A 21 -12.98 17.19 26.69
N LYS A 22 -12.56 16.86 25.46
CA LYS A 22 -13.04 15.68 24.74
C LYS A 22 -12.88 14.41 25.56
N PHE A 23 -11.69 14.14 26.10
CA PHE A 23 -11.45 12.94 26.89
C PHE A 23 -12.19 12.95 28.24
N GLY A 24 -12.41 14.12 28.83
CA GLY A 24 -13.28 14.27 29.98
C GLY A 24 -14.70 13.79 29.66
N ALA A 25 -15.31 14.32 28.61
CA ALA A 25 -16.65 13.95 28.16
C ALA A 25 -16.77 12.49 27.71
N VAL A 26 -15.72 11.92 27.09
CA VAL A 26 -15.67 10.49 26.78
C VAL A 26 -15.72 9.65 28.07
N CYS A 27 -14.97 9.99 29.09
CA CYS A 27 -15.02 9.29 30.36
C CYS A 27 -16.37 9.41 31.05
N ASP A 28 -17.01 10.59 31.01
CA ASP A 28 -18.36 10.80 31.57
C ASP A 28 -19.41 9.93 30.88
N ALA A 29 -19.34 9.85 29.54
CA ALA A 29 -20.24 9.00 28.74
C ALA A 29 -20.03 7.50 28.95
N ILE A 30 -18.78 7.07 29.24
CA ILE A 30 -18.47 5.68 29.60
C ILE A 30 -19.03 5.36 30.99
N GLU A 31 -18.85 6.26 31.95
CA GLU A 31 -19.34 6.13 33.32
C GLU A 31 -20.85 6.02 33.36
N GLU A 32 -21.56 6.88 32.62
CA GLU A 32 -23.02 6.86 32.49
C GLU A 32 -23.53 5.52 31.89
N ALA A 33 -22.89 5.05 30.81
CA ALA A 33 -23.26 3.79 30.17
C ALA A 33 -22.98 2.59 31.07
N HIS A 34 -21.82 2.57 31.71
CA HIS A 34 -21.42 1.53 32.66
C HIS A 34 -22.39 1.46 33.86
N ALA A 35 -22.81 2.61 34.40
CA ALA A 35 -23.80 2.66 35.48
C ALA A 35 -25.18 2.08 35.08
N LYS A 36 -25.54 2.19 33.80
CA LYS A 36 -26.75 1.58 33.22
C LYS A 36 -26.57 0.09 32.88
N GLY A 37 -25.38 -0.46 33.04
CA GLY A 37 -25.03 -1.81 32.62
C GLY A 37 -24.88 -2.00 31.11
N GLN A 38 -24.85 -0.91 30.35
CA GLN A 38 -24.67 -0.94 28.89
C GLN A 38 -23.20 -1.23 28.55
N PRO A 39 -22.88 -2.24 27.72
CA PRO A 39 -21.53 -2.50 27.29
C PRO A 39 -21.02 -1.39 26.38
N VAL A 40 -19.75 -0.99 26.57
CA VAL A 40 -19.12 0.10 25.84
C VAL A 40 -17.87 -0.38 25.12
N LEU A 41 -17.78 -0.11 23.84
CA LEU A 41 -16.57 -0.28 23.03
C LEU A 41 -16.04 1.08 22.59
N VAL A 42 -14.86 1.42 23.07
CA VAL A 42 -14.19 2.69 22.73
C VAL A 42 -13.14 2.45 21.65
N GLY A 43 -13.33 3.09 20.50
CA GLY A 43 -12.39 3.07 19.39
C GLY A 43 -11.37 4.21 19.50
N THR A 44 -10.09 3.87 19.50
CA THR A 44 -8.97 4.83 19.49
C THR A 44 -8.12 4.61 18.24
N ILE A 45 -7.43 5.66 17.76
CA ILE A 45 -6.54 5.57 16.59
C ILE A 45 -5.17 5.06 17.00
N THR A 46 -4.62 5.57 18.10
CA THR A 46 -3.25 5.27 18.53
C THR A 46 -3.23 4.49 19.85
N ILE A 47 -2.13 3.79 20.08
CA ILE A 47 -1.89 3.07 21.34
C ILE A 47 -1.78 4.04 22.50
N GLU A 48 -1.11 5.19 22.29
CA GLU A 48 -0.94 6.24 23.30
C GLU A 48 -2.29 6.79 23.78
N THR A 49 -3.22 7.03 22.85
CA THR A 49 -4.59 7.45 23.18
C THR A 49 -5.31 6.40 24.01
N SER A 50 -5.16 5.11 23.68
CA SER A 50 -5.77 4.01 24.44
C SER A 50 -5.21 3.89 25.85
N GLU A 51 -3.90 4.07 26.01
CA GLU A 51 -3.23 4.05 27.32
C GLU A 51 -3.61 5.27 28.18
N LEU A 52 -3.70 6.46 27.56
CA LEU A 52 -4.16 7.68 28.23
C LEU A 52 -5.57 7.51 28.78
N LEU A 53 -6.49 7.04 27.93
CA LEU A 53 -7.88 6.81 28.34
C LEU A 53 -7.98 5.74 29.42
N SER A 54 -7.20 4.66 29.31
CA SER A 54 -7.11 3.63 30.35
C SER A 54 -6.66 4.19 31.69
N LYS A 55 -5.65 5.08 31.72
CA LYS A 55 -5.22 5.77 32.95
C LYS A 55 -6.33 6.63 33.54
N MET A 56 -7.10 7.33 32.70
CA MET A 56 -8.22 8.17 33.14
C MET A 56 -9.36 7.34 33.75
N LEU A 57 -9.74 6.21 33.11
CA LEU A 57 -10.78 5.31 33.62
C LEU A 57 -10.37 4.62 34.92
N ARG A 58 -9.09 4.23 35.06
CA ARG A 58 -8.58 3.68 36.32
C ARG A 58 -8.68 4.67 37.48
N LYS A 59 -8.42 5.97 37.25
CA LYS A 59 -8.59 7.03 38.25
C LYS A 59 -10.04 7.18 38.69
N ARG A 60 -11.00 6.85 37.81
CA ARG A 60 -12.45 6.87 38.11
C ARG A 60 -12.98 5.55 38.68
N GLY A 61 -12.11 4.55 38.86
CA GLY A 61 -12.47 3.22 39.40
C GLY A 61 -13.24 2.32 38.42
N ILE A 62 -13.27 2.63 37.13
CA ILE A 62 -14.00 1.85 36.11
C ILE A 62 -13.14 0.70 35.65
N LYS A 63 -13.61 -0.54 35.85
CA LYS A 63 -12.95 -1.73 35.29
C LYS A 63 -13.10 -1.77 33.78
N HIS A 64 -12.00 -2.01 33.08
CA HIS A 64 -12.01 -2.05 31.62
C HIS A 64 -10.90 -2.94 31.08
N ASN A 65 -11.11 -3.47 29.88
CA ASN A 65 -10.14 -4.20 29.10
C ASN A 65 -9.53 -3.30 28.03
N VAL A 66 -8.23 -3.48 27.73
CA VAL A 66 -7.53 -2.76 26.66
C VAL A 66 -7.07 -3.76 25.62
N LEU A 67 -7.57 -3.57 24.39
CA LEU A 67 -7.25 -4.40 23.25
C LEU A 67 -6.38 -3.60 22.28
N ASN A 68 -5.10 -3.92 22.23
CA ASN A 68 -4.13 -3.31 21.33
C ASN A 68 -3.21 -4.37 20.72
N ALA A 69 -2.42 -3.99 19.72
CA ALA A 69 -1.51 -4.89 19.01
C ALA A 69 -0.44 -5.59 19.88
N LYS A 70 -0.32 -5.22 21.17
CA LYS A 70 0.64 -5.83 22.10
C LYS A 70 0.13 -7.16 22.72
N PHE A 71 -1.17 -7.46 22.64
CA PHE A 71 -1.81 -8.57 23.35
C PHE A 71 -2.67 -9.47 22.45
N HIS A 72 -2.07 -9.98 21.36
CA HIS A 72 -2.78 -10.80 20.38
C HIS A 72 -3.36 -12.12 20.96
N GLU A 73 -2.68 -12.74 21.93
CA GLU A 73 -3.11 -14.02 22.49
C GLU A 73 -4.43 -13.92 23.29
N LEU A 74 -4.70 -12.76 23.89
CA LEU A 74 -5.92 -12.50 24.68
C LEU A 74 -7.03 -11.83 23.87
N GLU A 75 -6.79 -11.53 22.59
CA GLU A 75 -7.71 -10.76 21.75
C GLU A 75 -9.09 -11.43 21.66
N ALA A 76 -9.14 -12.71 21.35
CA ALA A 76 -10.39 -13.45 21.19
C ALA A 76 -11.21 -13.49 22.50
N GLN A 77 -10.54 -13.64 23.65
CA GLN A 77 -11.17 -13.64 24.95
C GLN A 77 -11.76 -12.26 25.27
N ILE A 78 -10.95 -11.20 25.14
CA ILE A 78 -11.40 -9.81 25.41
C ILE A 78 -12.59 -9.44 24.54
N VAL A 79 -12.57 -9.83 23.24
CA VAL A 79 -13.67 -9.55 22.32
C VAL A 79 -14.93 -10.33 22.70
N SER A 80 -14.81 -11.57 23.17
CA SER A 80 -15.95 -12.37 23.63
C SER A 80 -16.60 -11.77 24.88
N GLU A 81 -15.84 -11.13 25.74
CA GLU A 81 -16.30 -10.46 26.97
C GLU A 81 -16.85 -9.04 26.70
N ALA A 82 -16.49 -8.41 25.57
CA ALA A 82 -16.86 -7.02 25.27
C ALA A 82 -18.37 -6.77 25.14
N GLY A 83 -19.16 -7.81 24.90
CA GLY A 83 -20.62 -7.75 24.80
C GLY A 83 -21.35 -8.05 26.09
N GLN A 84 -20.68 -8.33 27.20
CA GLN A 84 -21.30 -8.62 28.48
C GLN A 84 -21.82 -7.36 29.16
N HIS A 85 -22.83 -7.52 30.01
CA HIS A 85 -23.45 -6.45 30.78
C HIS A 85 -22.42 -5.60 31.53
N GLY A 86 -22.40 -4.30 31.28
CA GLY A 86 -21.51 -3.36 31.90
C GLY A 86 -20.03 -3.48 31.50
N ALA A 87 -19.67 -4.29 30.51
CA ALA A 87 -18.30 -4.39 30.04
C ALA A 87 -17.81 -3.08 29.39
N VAL A 88 -16.58 -2.69 29.69
CA VAL A 88 -15.93 -1.55 29.04
C VAL A 88 -14.66 -2.04 28.37
N THR A 89 -14.57 -1.85 27.05
CA THR A 89 -13.41 -2.27 26.26
C THR A 89 -12.88 -1.10 25.46
N ILE A 90 -11.58 -0.82 25.58
CA ILE A 90 -10.87 0.16 24.75
C ILE A 90 -10.14 -0.63 23.67
N ALA A 91 -10.40 -0.35 22.41
CA ALA A 91 -9.78 -1.04 21.28
C ALA A 91 -9.15 -0.06 20.29
N THR A 92 -7.93 -0.37 19.82
CA THR A 92 -7.42 0.29 18.63
C THR A 92 -8.16 -0.25 17.40
N ASN A 93 -8.28 0.54 16.35
CA ASN A 93 -9.18 0.28 15.21
C ASN A 93 -9.08 -1.09 14.55
N MET A 94 -7.89 -1.68 14.54
CA MET A 94 -7.63 -2.95 13.87
C MET A 94 -7.90 -4.16 14.78
N ALA A 95 -7.99 -3.95 16.09
CA ALA A 95 -8.17 -5.00 17.06
C ALA A 95 -9.60 -5.56 17.00
N GLY A 96 -9.74 -6.88 17.06
CA GLY A 96 -11.02 -7.59 16.97
C GLY A 96 -11.69 -7.57 15.59
N ARG A 97 -10.94 -7.30 14.51
CA ARG A 97 -11.46 -7.36 13.15
C ARG A 97 -11.80 -8.80 12.76
N GLY A 98 -13.02 -9.01 12.24
CA GLY A 98 -13.47 -10.35 11.84
C GLY A 98 -14.15 -11.14 12.97
N THR A 99 -14.09 -10.66 14.22
CA THR A 99 -14.75 -11.30 15.36
C THR A 99 -16.07 -10.58 15.66
N ASP A 100 -17.14 -11.34 15.87
CA ASP A 100 -18.45 -10.80 16.23
C ASP A 100 -18.57 -10.67 17.76
N ILE A 101 -19.10 -9.52 18.21
CA ILE A 101 -19.36 -9.24 19.63
C ILE A 101 -20.78 -9.69 19.94
N LYS A 102 -20.89 -10.79 20.69
CA LYS A 102 -22.19 -11.30 21.11
C LYS A 102 -22.65 -10.62 22.39
N LEU A 103 -23.88 -10.09 22.38
CA LEU A 103 -24.48 -9.46 23.54
C LEU A 103 -25.18 -10.50 24.41
N ASP A 104 -25.08 -10.36 25.73
CA ASP A 104 -25.96 -11.08 26.66
C ASP A 104 -27.36 -10.39 26.74
N ASP A 105 -28.31 -11.08 27.33
CA ASP A 105 -29.71 -10.57 27.38
C ASP A 105 -29.82 -9.28 28.21
N LYS A 106 -29.04 -9.17 29.29
CA LYS A 106 -29.01 -7.97 30.13
C LYS A 106 -28.38 -6.77 29.39
N ALA A 107 -27.39 -7.01 28.58
CA ALA A 107 -26.80 -5.97 27.74
C ALA A 107 -27.74 -5.48 26.65
N ARG A 108 -28.59 -6.38 26.08
CA ARG A 108 -29.64 -6.00 25.15
C ARG A 108 -30.75 -5.14 25.82
N GLU A 109 -31.16 -5.51 27.02
CA GLU A 109 -32.13 -4.74 27.82
C GLU A 109 -31.57 -3.37 28.23
N ALA A 110 -30.26 -3.26 28.49
CA ALA A 110 -29.55 -2.01 28.81
C ALA A 110 -29.36 -1.07 27.59
N GLY A 111 -29.80 -1.46 26.39
CA GLY A 111 -29.70 -0.65 25.16
C GLY A 111 -28.66 -1.15 24.17
N GLY A 112 -28.04 -2.33 24.39
CA GLY A 112 -27.07 -2.96 23.51
C GLY A 112 -25.71 -2.28 23.50
N LEU A 113 -24.88 -2.60 22.51
CA LEU A 113 -23.48 -2.14 22.45
C LEU A 113 -23.40 -0.64 22.12
N LYS A 114 -22.79 0.13 23.00
CA LYS A 114 -22.45 1.55 22.79
C LYS A 114 -21.05 1.67 22.21
N ILE A 115 -20.95 2.25 21.02
CA ILE A 115 -19.68 2.57 20.36
C ILE A 115 -19.31 4.02 20.63
N ILE A 116 -18.09 4.25 21.14
CA ILE A 116 -17.53 5.57 21.33
C ILE A 116 -16.29 5.68 20.46
N GLY A 117 -16.33 6.54 19.43
CA GLY A 117 -15.15 6.90 18.64
C GLY A 117 -14.49 8.14 19.22
N THR A 118 -13.21 8.09 19.56
CA THR A 118 -12.47 9.21 20.13
C THR A 118 -11.93 10.19 19.09
N GLU A 119 -11.87 9.78 17.83
CA GLU A 119 -11.39 10.56 16.70
C GLU A 119 -11.98 10.04 15.39
N ARG A 120 -11.92 10.85 14.33
CA ARG A 120 -12.21 10.40 12.96
C ARG A 120 -10.96 9.89 12.29
N HIS A 121 -11.12 8.78 11.57
CA HIS A 121 -10.06 8.20 10.75
C HIS A 121 -9.87 8.95 9.45
N GLU A 122 -8.76 8.67 8.78
CA GLU A 122 -8.47 9.17 7.44
C GLU A 122 -9.49 8.69 6.39
N SER A 123 -10.19 7.60 6.65
CA SER A 123 -11.18 7.02 5.75
C SER A 123 -12.53 6.83 6.44
N ARG A 124 -13.59 7.30 5.80
CA ARG A 124 -14.97 7.10 6.22
C ARG A 124 -15.33 5.60 6.34
N ARG A 125 -14.70 4.76 5.54
CA ARG A 125 -14.89 3.31 5.60
C ARG A 125 -14.48 2.73 6.95
N ILE A 126 -13.38 3.21 7.52
CA ILE A 126 -12.89 2.76 8.83
C ILE A 126 -13.83 3.21 9.95
N ASP A 127 -14.30 4.45 9.89
CA ASP A 127 -15.33 4.95 10.83
C ASP A 127 -16.59 4.09 10.77
N ASN A 128 -17.04 3.72 9.57
CA ASN A 128 -18.22 2.87 9.39
C ASN A 128 -17.97 1.42 9.87
N GLN A 129 -16.74 0.90 9.78
CA GLN A 129 -16.39 -0.41 10.35
C GLN A 129 -16.47 -0.41 11.88
N LEU A 130 -16.06 0.68 12.52
CA LEU A 130 -16.22 0.83 13.97
C LEU A 130 -17.71 0.92 14.35
N ARG A 131 -18.46 1.80 13.69
CA ARG A 131 -19.91 1.96 13.91
C ARG A 131 -20.70 0.67 13.68
N GLY A 132 -20.35 -0.08 12.64
CA GLY A 132 -21.00 -1.33 12.26
C GLY A 132 -20.74 -2.50 13.22
N ARG A 133 -20.06 -2.29 14.34
CA ARG A 133 -19.98 -3.26 15.43
C ARG A 133 -21.18 -3.22 16.35
N SER A 134 -21.93 -2.10 16.38
CA SER A 134 -23.18 -1.93 17.09
C SER A 134 -24.37 -2.23 16.17
N GLY A 135 -25.49 -2.65 16.73
CA GLY A 135 -26.75 -2.90 16.00
C GLY A 135 -26.68 -4.10 15.05
N ARG A 136 -25.86 -5.10 15.32
CA ARG A 136 -25.76 -6.32 14.51
C ARG A 136 -26.90 -7.27 14.81
N GLN A 137 -27.33 -8.02 13.80
CA GLN A 137 -28.35 -9.07 13.91
C GLN A 137 -29.71 -8.60 14.49
N GLY A 138 -29.99 -7.29 14.41
CA GLY A 138 -31.22 -6.71 14.98
C GLY A 138 -31.13 -6.31 16.45
N ASP A 139 -29.96 -6.48 17.08
CA ASP A 139 -29.74 -6.01 18.45
C ASP A 139 -29.80 -4.47 18.53
N PRO A 140 -30.25 -3.90 19.64
CA PRO A 140 -30.16 -2.46 19.87
C PRO A 140 -28.68 -2.02 19.96
N GLY A 141 -28.44 -0.75 19.74
CA GLY A 141 -27.08 -0.20 19.87
C GLY A 141 -26.98 1.27 19.50
N GLU A 142 -25.95 1.90 20.01
CA GLU A 142 -25.66 3.32 19.84
C GLU A 142 -24.24 3.55 19.36
N SER A 143 -24.03 4.57 18.53
CA SER A 143 -22.67 4.98 18.15
C SER A 143 -22.50 6.49 18.25
N ARG A 144 -21.43 6.93 18.94
CA ARG A 144 -21.13 8.35 19.17
C ARG A 144 -19.68 8.66 18.92
N PHE A 145 -19.39 9.78 18.24
CA PHE A 145 -18.04 10.25 18.01
C PHE A 145 -17.77 11.54 18.76
N TYR A 146 -16.69 11.55 19.54
CA TYR A 146 -16.19 12.70 20.27
C TYR A 146 -14.99 13.25 19.53
N LEU A 147 -15.06 14.52 19.11
CA LEU A 147 -14.05 15.16 18.27
C LEU A 147 -13.50 16.42 18.96
N SER A 148 -12.25 16.73 18.70
CA SER A 148 -11.63 17.97 19.12
C SER A 148 -11.10 18.73 17.91
N LEU A 149 -11.07 20.06 18.00
CA LEU A 149 -10.40 20.89 16.98
C LEU A 149 -8.90 20.64 16.91
N GLU A 150 -8.32 20.07 17.97
CA GLU A 150 -6.91 19.67 18.03
C GLU A 150 -6.63 18.28 17.43
N ASP A 151 -7.67 17.55 16.96
CA ASP A 151 -7.47 16.26 16.32
C ASP A 151 -6.75 16.44 14.97
N ASP A 152 -5.87 15.51 14.63
CA ASP A 152 -4.95 15.64 13.51
C ASP A 152 -5.65 15.88 12.18
N LEU A 153 -6.80 15.22 11.95
CA LEU A 153 -7.62 15.42 10.76
C LEU A 153 -8.11 16.86 10.62
N LEU A 154 -8.54 17.49 11.71
CA LEU A 154 -9.00 18.88 11.71
C LEU A 154 -7.83 19.86 11.65
N ARG A 155 -6.72 19.56 12.31
CA ARG A 155 -5.51 20.37 12.29
C ARG A 155 -4.90 20.47 10.89
N LEU A 156 -4.87 19.39 10.11
CA LEU A 156 -4.29 19.35 8.76
C LEU A 156 -5.13 20.09 7.71
N PHE A 157 -6.45 20.18 7.88
CA PHE A 157 -7.36 20.64 6.81
C PHE A 157 -8.19 21.88 7.12
N GLY A 158 -7.93 22.61 8.17
CA GLY A 158 -8.70 23.83 8.35
C GLY A 158 -8.69 24.47 9.73
N SER A 159 -7.79 24.06 10.61
CA SER A 159 -7.83 24.49 12.01
C SER A 159 -7.73 26.01 12.21
N GLU A 160 -6.85 26.72 11.50
CA GLU A 160 -6.62 28.15 11.75
C GLU A 160 -7.84 29.02 11.42
N LYS A 161 -8.47 28.81 10.27
CA LYS A 161 -9.69 29.55 9.89
C LYS A 161 -10.89 29.16 10.74
N LEU A 162 -11.00 27.87 11.09
CA LEU A 162 -12.07 27.39 11.97
C LEU A 162 -11.85 27.88 13.40
N MET A 163 -10.63 27.82 13.93
CA MET A 163 -10.29 28.36 15.26
C MET A 163 -10.59 29.87 15.37
N SER A 164 -10.22 30.66 14.37
CA SER A 164 -10.53 32.08 14.36
C SER A 164 -12.04 32.37 14.37
N VAL A 165 -12.83 31.59 13.63
CA VAL A 165 -14.29 31.70 13.61
C VAL A 165 -14.89 31.31 14.97
N PHE A 166 -14.41 30.22 15.60
CA PHE A 166 -14.93 29.81 16.92
C PHE A 166 -14.52 30.77 18.05
N ASN A 167 -13.30 31.30 17.99
CA ASN A 167 -12.88 32.36 18.93
C ASN A 167 -13.72 33.62 18.77
N ALA A 168 -14.11 33.98 17.55
CA ALA A 168 -14.97 35.10 17.25
C ALA A 168 -16.44 34.89 17.70
N LEU A 169 -16.91 33.61 17.70
CA LEU A 169 -18.25 33.24 18.15
C LEU A 169 -18.38 33.15 19.68
N GLY A 170 -17.30 33.30 20.43
CA GLY A 170 -17.34 33.34 21.90
C GLY A 170 -17.75 32.03 22.57
N VAL A 171 -17.50 30.89 21.93
CA VAL A 171 -17.81 29.55 22.50
C VAL A 171 -17.02 29.36 23.79
N ALA A 172 -17.72 29.17 24.91
CA ALA A 172 -17.11 28.96 26.22
C ALA A 172 -16.31 27.66 26.27
N ASP A 173 -15.28 27.59 27.09
CA ASP A 173 -14.49 26.38 27.32
C ASP A 173 -15.39 25.30 27.96
N GLY A 174 -15.36 24.10 27.39
CA GLY A 174 -16.22 22.99 27.83
C GLY A 174 -17.58 22.87 27.14
N GLU A 175 -17.97 23.83 26.33
CA GLU A 175 -19.26 23.83 25.64
C GLU A 175 -19.19 22.97 24.36
N GLN A 176 -20.24 22.20 24.14
CA GLN A 176 -20.38 21.34 22.96
C GLN A 176 -20.67 22.17 21.70
N ILE A 177 -19.84 22.02 20.68
CA ILE A 177 -19.95 22.81 19.45
C ILE A 177 -20.88 22.11 18.46
N GLU A 178 -22.12 22.54 18.35
CA GLU A 178 -23.08 22.03 17.37
C GLU A 178 -23.19 22.95 16.15
N HIS A 179 -22.30 22.79 15.16
CA HIS A 179 -22.41 23.55 13.92
C HIS A 179 -22.34 22.66 12.68
N LYS A 180 -23.36 22.73 11.78
CA LYS A 180 -23.42 21.95 10.53
C LYS A 180 -22.23 22.14 9.60
N MET A 181 -21.63 23.33 9.59
CA MET A 181 -20.43 23.66 8.79
C MET A 181 -19.23 22.76 9.15
N LEU A 182 -19.05 22.41 10.43
CA LEU A 182 -17.93 21.58 10.87
C LEU A 182 -18.07 20.14 10.35
N SER A 183 -19.27 19.62 10.26
CA SER A 183 -19.54 18.29 9.65
C SER A 183 -19.08 18.27 8.19
N GLY A 184 -19.42 19.29 7.43
CA GLY A 184 -19.01 19.41 6.03
C GLY A 184 -17.48 19.59 5.86
N ALA A 185 -16.83 20.31 6.77
CA ALA A 185 -15.38 20.47 6.77
C ALA A 185 -14.66 19.12 7.01
N ILE A 186 -15.11 18.35 8.00
CA ILE A 186 -14.57 17.00 8.30
C ILE A 186 -14.74 16.05 7.11
N GLU A 187 -15.92 16.03 6.50
CA GLU A 187 -16.17 15.17 5.34
C GLU A 187 -15.32 15.56 4.12
N LYS A 188 -15.11 16.86 3.90
CA LYS A 188 -14.22 17.34 2.84
C LYS A 188 -12.76 16.98 3.14
N ALA A 189 -12.33 17.09 4.39
CA ALA A 189 -10.99 16.69 4.82
C ALA A 189 -10.75 15.19 4.58
N GLN A 190 -11.66 14.33 5.04
CA GLN A 190 -11.57 12.88 4.80
C GLN A 190 -11.52 12.56 3.30
N LYS A 191 -12.41 13.14 2.47
CA LYS A 191 -12.39 12.92 1.02
C LYS A 191 -11.07 13.34 0.38
N LYS A 192 -10.46 14.43 0.84
CA LYS A 192 -9.18 14.91 0.30
C LYS A 192 -8.04 13.94 0.64
N ILE A 193 -8.00 13.41 1.86
CA ILE A 193 -7.03 12.39 2.26
C ILE A 193 -7.24 11.09 1.48
N GLU A 194 -8.50 10.63 1.41
CA GLU A 194 -8.84 9.42 0.63
C GLU A 194 -8.41 9.53 -0.82
N PHE A 195 -8.63 10.70 -1.44
CA PHE A 195 -8.22 10.96 -2.84
C PHE A 195 -6.69 10.95 -2.98
N ASN A 196 -5.98 11.59 -2.06
CA ASN A 196 -4.52 11.61 -2.08
C ASN A 196 -3.93 10.19 -1.89
N ASN A 197 -4.43 9.46 -0.90
CA ASN A 197 -4.02 8.07 -0.65
C ASN A 197 -4.39 7.13 -1.80
N TYR A 198 -5.52 7.39 -2.47
CA TYR A 198 -5.89 6.68 -3.70
C TYR A 198 -4.88 6.94 -4.82
N GLY A 199 -4.48 8.19 -5.03
CA GLY A 199 -3.48 8.57 -6.03
C GLY A 199 -2.14 7.87 -5.80
N ILE A 200 -1.65 7.86 -4.55
CA ILE A 200 -0.41 7.16 -4.18
C ILE A 200 -0.52 5.66 -4.48
N ARG A 201 -1.62 5.02 -4.06
CA ARG A 201 -1.82 3.59 -4.33
C ARG A 201 -1.97 3.28 -5.81
N LYS A 202 -2.62 4.15 -6.57
CA LYS A 202 -2.75 4.00 -8.03
C LYS A 202 -1.39 4.03 -8.71
N ASN A 203 -0.55 5.02 -8.37
CA ASN A 203 0.80 5.10 -8.92
C ASN A 203 1.64 3.86 -8.57
N LEU A 204 1.55 3.36 -7.32
CA LEU A 204 2.24 2.12 -6.92
C LEU A 204 1.77 0.92 -7.75
N LEU A 205 0.47 0.80 -8.01
CA LEU A 205 -0.08 -0.28 -8.85
C LEU A 205 0.37 -0.15 -10.32
N GLU A 206 0.45 1.07 -10.85
CA GLU A 206 0.96 1.32 -12.21
C GLU A 206 2.43 0.90 -12.34
N TYR A 207 3.28 1.21 -11.36
CA TYR A 207 4.66 0.70 -11.31
C TYR A 207 4.73 -0.82 -11.19
N ASP A 208 3.92 -1.41 -10.33
CA ASP A 208 3.89 -2.86 -10.11
C ASP A 208 3.39 -3.59 -11.36
N GLN A 209 2.47 -3.01 -12.12
CA GLN A 209 2.01 -3.54 -13.38
C GLN A 209 3.14 -3.65 -14.41
N VAL A 210 3.94 -2.60 -14.57
CA VAL A 210 5.12 -2.62 -15.50
C VAL A 210 6.09 -3.73 -15.09
N MET A 211 6.37 -3.86 -13.80
CA MET A 211 7.23 -4.93 -13.29
C MET A 211 6.64 -6.33 -13.52
N ASN A 212 5.33 -6.47 -13.41
CA ASN A 212 4.66 -7.74 -13.68
C ASN A 212 4.67 -8.10 -15.17
N GLU A 213 4.44 -7.14 -16.05
CA GLU A 213 4.56 -7.33 -17.50
C GLU A 213 5.98 -7.80 -17.90
N GLN A 214 7.01 -7.18 -17.33
CA GLN A 214 8.38 -7.64 -17.53
C GLN A 214 8.62 -9.06 -17.00
N ARG A 215 8.07 -9.39 -15.84
CA ARG A 215 8.16 -10.75 -15.28
C ARG A 215 7.44 -11.77 -16.16
N GLU A 216 6.27 -11.45 -16.67
CA GLU A 216 5.50 -12.34 -17.55
C GLU A 216 6.31 -12.68 -18.80
N ILE A 217 6.93 -11.71 -19.47
CA ILE A 217 7.79 -11.92 -20.64
C ILE A 217 8.92 -12.91 -20.31
N ILE A 218 9.64 -12.67 -19.20
CA ILE A 218 10.76 -13.53 -18.80
C ILE A 218 10.30 -14.93 -18.40
N TYR A 219 9.14 -15.04 -17.72
CA TYR A 219 8.58 -16.34 -17.38
C TYR A 219 8.09 -17.12 -18.61
N GLU A 220 7.57 -16.42 -19.62
CA GLU A 220 7.18 -17.03 -20.88
C GLU A 220 8.40 -17.54 -21.66
N GLU A 221 9.45 -16.73 -21.78
CA GLU A 221 10.71 -17.18 -22.37
C GLU A 221 11.32 -18.37 -21.61
N ARG A 222 11.35 -18.29 -20.28
CA ARG A 222 11.81 -19.40 -19.44
C ARG A 222 11.00 -20.68 -19.68
N ARG A 223 9.68 -20.56 -19.86
CA ARG A 223 8.80 -21.71 -20.13
C ARG A 223 9.15 -22.34 -21.47
N ARG A 224 9.32 -21.55 -22.52
CA ARG A 224 9.72 -22.02 -23.85
C ARG A 224 11.04 -22.79 -23.80
N VAL A 225 12.01 -22.28 -23.04
CA VAL A 225 13.29 -22.98 -22.84
C VAL A 225 13.10 -24.31 -22.11
N LEU A 226 12.25 -24.35 -21.07
CA LEU A 226 11.96 -25.58 -20.31
C LEU A 226 11.20 -26.62 -21.13
N ASP A 227 10.27 -26.16 -21.97
CA ASP A 227 9.46 -27.03 -22.87
C ASP A 227 10.30 -27.60 -24.02
N GLY A 228 11.58 -27.21 -24.14
CA GLY A 228 12.52 -27.77 -25.12
C GLY A 228 12.46 -27.14 -26.49
N GLU A 229 11.82 -25.98 -26.64
CA GLU A 229 11.84 -25.23 -27.90
C GLU A 229 13.28 -24.88 -28.29
N SER A 230 13.56 -24.84 -29.59
CA SER A 230 14.84 -24.33 -30.08
C SER A 230 14.88 -22.81 -29.89
N MET A 231 15.84 -22.34 -29.13
CA MET A 231 16.00 -20.91 -28.85
C MET A 231 16.94 -20.21 -29.85
N ARG A 232 17.38 -20.91 -30.90
CA ARG A 232 18.35 -20.39 -31.89
C ARG A 232 17.89 -19.07 -32.50
N ASP A 233 16.65 -19.01 -32.95
CA ASP A 233 16.10 -17.80 -33.57
C ASP A 233 16.03 -16.64 -32.57
N SER A 234 15.68 -16.93 -31.32
CA SER A 234 15.68 -15.93 -30.24
C SER A 234 17.10 -15.41 -29.95
N ILE A 235 18.11 -16.28 -29.96
CA ILE A 235 19.51 -15.90 -29.79
C ILE A 235 19.99 -15.03 -30.96
N TYR A 236 19.65 -15.38 -32.20
CA TYR A 236 19.93 -14.52 -33.34
C TYR A 236 19.29 -13.15 -33.23
N HIS A 237 18.06 -13.09 -32.74
CA HIS A 237 17.35 -11.82 -32.50
C HIS A 237 18.10 -11.00 -31.44
N MET A 238 18.46 -11.59 -30.30
CA MET A 238 19.21 -10.92 -29.23
C MET A 238 20.56 -10.37 -29.74
N ILE A 239 21.31 -11.15 -30.52
CA ILE A 239 22.60 -10.75 -31.10
C ILE A 239 22.38 -9.55 -32.04
N THR A 240 21.36 -9.63 -32.91
CA THR A 240 21.10 -8.55 -33.88
C THR A 240 20.59 -7.28 -33.26
N GLU A 241 19.73 -7.38 -32.24
CA GLU A 241 19.28 -6.22 -31.43
C GLU A 241 20.46 -5.57 -30.68
N TYR A 242 21.27 -6.37 -30.01
CA TYR A 242 22.44 -5.86 -29.32
C TYR A 242 23.38 -5.05 -30.23
N VAL A 243 23.64 -5.57 -31.43
CA VAL A 243 24.47 -4.88 -32.42
C VAL A 243 23.80 -3.61 -32.91
N GLU A 244 22.49 -3.61 -33.13
CA GLU A 244 21.76 -2.39 -33.51
C GLU A 244 21.86 -1.30 -32.45
N ASP A 245 21.58 -1.65 -31.20
CA ASP A 245 21.65 -0.71 -30.07
C ASP A 245 23.07 -0.17 -29.87
N LEU A 246 24.07 -1.03 -30.06
CA LEU A 246 25.46 -0.61 -29.98
C LEU A 246 25.82 0.41 -31.06
N VAL A 247 25.43 0.14 -32.31
CA VAL A 247 25.65 1.07 -33.42
C VAL A 247 24.86 2.36 -33.23
N ASP A 248 23.64 2.33 -32.75
CA ASP A 248 22.83 3.53 -32.48
C ASP A 248 23.48 4.41 -31.42
N ARG A 249 24.15 3.81 -30.44
CA ARG A 249 24.85 4.53 -29.38
C ARG A 249 26.17 5.19 -29.80
N TYR A 250 26.98 4.49 -30.59
CA TYR A 250 28.31 4.92 -30.95
C TYR A 250 28.48 5.52 -32.35
N ALA A 251 27.51 5.26 -33.22
CA ALA A 251 27.46 5.75 -34.59
C ALA A 251 26.03 6.30 -34.91
N PRO A 252 25.60 7.38 -34.25
CA PRO A 252 24.23 7.94 -34.45
C PRO A 252 24.07 8.39 -35.91
N ALA A 253 22.84 8.24 -36.44
CA ALA A 253 22.47 8.51 -37.83
C ALA A 253 22.53 10.02 -38.21
N ASP A 254 22.49 10.90 -37.23
CA ASP A 254 22.56 12.35 -37.36
C ASP A 254 23.99 12.91 -37.44
N GLN A 255 25.02 12.06 -37.23
CA GLN A 255 26.44 12.41 -37.31
C GLN A 255 27.08 11.83 -38.57
N SER A 256 28.17 12.46 -39.00
CA SER A 256 28.95 11.93 -40.10
C SER A 256 29.80 10.75 -39.65
N SER A 257 30.13 9.82 -40.56
CA SER A 257 30.93 8.66 -40.25
C SER A 257 32.35 8.99 -39.70
N GLU A 258 32.83 10.22 -39.90
CA GLU A 258 34.10 10.70 -39.36
C GLU A 258 34.03 11.10 -37.86
N GLU A 259 32.82 11.36 -37.37
CA GLU A 259 32.54 11.76 -35.99
C GLU A 259 32.17 10.57 -35.08
N TRP A 260 31.96 9.39 -35.64
CA TRP A 260 31.60 8.19 -34.89
C TRP A 260 32.72 7.68 -33.98
N ASP A 261 32.36 7.30 -32.74
CA ASP A 261 33.34 6.69 -31.81
C ASP A 261 33.48 5.18 -32.07
N ILE A 262 34.15 4.85 -33.17
CA ILE A 262 34.37 3.46 -33.58
C ILE A 262 35.29 2.72 -32.61
N ALA A 263 36.28 3.40 -32.02
CA ALA A 263 37.18 2.80 -31.07
C ALA A 263 36.47 2.39 -29.77
N GLY A 264 35.60 3.27 -29.24
CA GLY A 264 34.77 2.96 -28.09
C GLY A 264 33.75 1.83 -28.37
N MET A 265 33.16 1.83 -29.56
CA MET A 265 32.26 0.77 -30.00
C MET A 265 32.95 -0.60 -30.07
N ASP A 266 34.16 -0.63 -30.67
CA ASP A 266 34.95 -1.86 -30.85
C ASP A 266 35.35 -2.48 -29.50
N VAL A 267 35.72 -1.66 -28.52
CA VAL A 267 36.01 -2.15 -27.16
C VAL A 267 34.82 -2.84 -26.53
N VAL A 268 33.66 -2.20 -26.55
CA VAL A 268 32.41 -2.75 -25.95
C VAL A 268 31.93 -4.00 -26.72
N LEU A 269 32.07 -4.00 -28.04
CA LEU A 269 31.73 -5.13 -28.88
C LEU A 269 32.61 -6.35 -28.54
N HIS A 270 33.90 -6.18 -28.38
CA HIS A 270 34.81 -7.25 -28.01
C HIS A 270 34.68 -7.72 -26.56
N GLU A 271 34.26 -6.87 -25.65
CA GLU A 271 33.95 -7.30 -24.29
C GLU A 271 32.77 -8.27 -24.28
N THR A 272 31.77 -8.07 -25.14
CA THR A 272 30.57 -8.91 -25.20
C THR A 272 30.70 -10.08 -26.17
N ILE A 273 31.27 -9.85 -27.35
CA ILE A 273 31.46 -10.88 -28.40
C ILE A 273 32.90 -10.90 -28.84
N PRO A 274 33.83 -11.51 -28.09
CA PRO A 274 35.28 -11.46 -28.34
C PRO A 274 35.71 -12.04 -29.70
N MET A 275 34.88 -12.82 -30.33
CA MET A 275 35.18 -13.53 -31.59
C MET A 275 34.85 -12.71 -32.84
N ILE A 276 34.25 -11.53 -32.72
CA ILE A 276 33.99 -10.67 -33.87
C ILE A 276 35.33 -10.03 -34.32
N PRO A 277 35.61 -10.00 -35.63
CA PRO A 277 36.77 -9.24 -36.14
C PRO A 277 36.66 -7.77 -35.79
N ALA A 278 37.78 -7.13 -35.42
CA ALA A 278 37.83 -5.72 -35.10
C ALA A 278 37.23 -4.84 -36.18
N VAL A 279 36.54 -3.79 -35.78
CA VAL A 279 35.97 -2.81 -36.70
C VAL A 279 37.07 -1.86 -37.16
N THR A 280 37.37 -1.84 -38.44
CA THR A 280 38.40 -1.00 -39.02
C THR A 280 37.81 0.30 -39.60
N LEU A 281 38.63 1.32 -39.72
CA LEU A 281 38.23 2.58 -40.36
C LEU A 281 37.77 2.39 -41.81
N ASP A 282 38.29 1.38 -42.51
CA ASP A 282 37.87 1.02 -43.86
C ASP A 282 36.44 0.46 -43.90
N ASP A 283 35.97 -0.18 -42.79
CA ASP A 283 34.63 -0.69 -42.67
C ASP A 283 33.58 0.44 -42.54
N VAL A 284 34.02 1.62 -42.13
CA VAL A 284 33.18 2.76 -41.79
C VAL A 284 33.25 3.89 -42.83
N ASN A 285 34.39 3.96 -43.55
CA ASN A 285 34.66 5.07 -44.45
C ASN A 285 33.58 5.26 -45.52
N LYS A 286 32.92 6.43 -45.50
CA LYS A 286 31.81 6.83 -46.37
C LYS A 286 30.59 5.92 -46.39
N LYS A 287 30.37 5.11 -45.36
CA LYS A 287 29.20 4.26 -45.20
C LYS A 287 28.11 4.96 -44.40
N GLU A 288 26.85 4.61 -44.69
CA GLU A 288 25.72 4.97 -43.88
C GLU A 288 25.62 4.05 -42.64
N GLN A 289 24.99 4.57 -41.59
CA GLN A 289 24.76 3.78 -40.36
C GLN A 289 24.10 2.42 -40.64
N LYS A 290 23.15 2.37 -41.58
CA LYS A 290 22.45 1.13 -41.98
C LYS A 290 23.41 0.08 -42.54
N GLU A 291 24.39 0.49 -43.30
CA GLU A 291 25.39 -0.42 -43.89
C GLU A 291 26.33 -0.97 -42.79
N LEU A 292 26.70 -0.13 -41.83
CA LEU A 292 27.46 -0.54 -40.66
C LEU A 292 26.69 -1.56 -39.81
N LYS A 293 25.39 -1.29 -39.53
CA LYS A 293 24.51 -2.22 -38.85
C LYS A 293 24.43 -3.57 -39.53
N HIS A 294 24.26 -3.56 -40.86
CA HIS A 294 24.19 -4.80 -41.64
C HIS A 294 25.50 -5.59 -41.58
N LEU A 295 26.61 -4.93 -41.77
CA LEU A 295 27.95 -5.53 -41.72
C LEU A 295 28.25 -6.17 -40.35
N LEU A 296 27.97 -5.46 -39.26
CA LEU A 296 28.24 -5.95 -37.91
C LEU A 296 27.30 -7.09 -37.52
N LYS A 297 26.03 -7.05 -37.92
CA LYS A 297 25.10 -8.14 -37.74
C LYS A 297 25.58 -9.42 -38.45
N GLU A 298 25.98 -9.32 -39.70
CA GLU A 298 26.53 -10.48 -40.44
C GLU A 298 27.79 -11.06 -39.75
N ARG A 299 28.70 -10.18 -39.30
CA ARG A 299 29.90 -10.62 -38.57
C ARG A 299 29.52 -11.31 -37.25
N ALA A 300 28.59 -10.75 -36.49
CA ALA A 300 28.14 -11.32 -35.21
C ALA A 300 27.48 -12.69 -35.39
N VAL A 301 26.60 -12.82 -36.37
CA VAL A 301 25.95 -14.10 -36.70
C VAL A 301 27.00 -15.12 -37.14
N LYS A 302 27.94 -14.76 -38.02
CA LYS A 302 29.01 -15.67 -38.45
C LYS A 302 29.93 -16.09 -37.29
N ALA A 303 30.22 -15.18 -36.35
CA ALA A 303 30.96 -15.52 -35.14
C ALA A 303 30.23 -16.55 -34.28
N TYR A 304 28.94 -16.38 -34.12
CA TYR A 304 28.10 -17.35 -33.41
C TYR A 304 28.04 -18.70 -34.13
N GLU A 305 27.85 -18.74 -35.45
CA GLU A 305 27.86 -19.98 -36.26
C GLU A 305 29.22 -20.69 -36.21
N ALA A 306 30.32 -19.93 -36.23
CA ALA A 306 31.65 -20.49 -36.05
C ALA A 306 31.80 -21.16 -34.68
N LYS A 307 31.19 -20.54 -33.63
CA LYS A 307 31.17 -21.12 -32.28
C LYS A 307 30.31 -22.38 -32.20
N GLU A 308 29.14 -22.38 -32.87
CA GLU A 308 28.33 -23.63 -32.99
C GLU A 308 29.17 -24.76 -33.61
N ALA A 309 29.96 -24.50 -34.63
CA ALA A 309 30.77 -25.52 -35.34
C ALA A 309 31.91 -26.13 -34.50
N GLU A 310 32.29 -25.54 -33.40
CA GLU A 310 33.29 -26.09 -32.46
C GLU A 310 32.72 -27.24 -31.61
N PHE A 311 31.39 -27.39 -31.51
CA PHE A 311 30.74 -28.42 -30.72
C PHE A 311 30.63 -29.75 -31.56
N PRO A 312 30.65 -30.91 -30.90
CA PRO A 312 30.55 -32.19 -31.56
C PRO A 312 29.28 -32.38 -32.39
N ASP A 313 28.18 -31.86 -31.91
CA ASP A 313 26.86 -31.90 -32.57
C ASP A 313 25.97 -30.74 -32.15
N ALA A 314 24.90 -30.50 -32.87
CA ALA A 314 23.96 -29.43 -32.65
C ALA A 314 23.15 -29.58 -31.33
N GLU A 315 22.99 -30.82 -30.83
CA GLU A 315 22.22 -31.07 -29.62
C GLU A 315 22.95 -30.53 -28.38
N HIS A 316 24.27 -30.75 -28.30
CA HIS A 316 25.09 -30.19 -27.23
C HIS A 316 25.08 -28.64 -27.19
N VAL A 317 25.07 -28.01 -28.37
CA VAL A 317 24.93 -26.55 -28.43
C VAL A 317 23.62 -26.09 -27.82
N ARG A 318 22.50 -26.74 -28.21
CA ARG A 318 21.16 -26.39 -27.70
C ARG A 318 21.05 -26.62 -26.20
N GLU A 319 21.75 -27.60 -25.67
CA GLU A 319 21.76 -27.87 -24.23
C GLU A 319 22.52 -26.78 -23.46
N VAL A 320 23.67 -26.36 -23.99
CA VAL A 320 24.44 -25.24 -23.40
C VAL A 320 23.62 -23.93 -23.46
N GLU A 321 23.03 -23.58 -24.60
CA GLU A 321 22.17 -22.42 -24.75
C GLU A 321 21.02 -22.41 -23.71
N ARG A 322 20.36 -23.56 -23.56
CA ARG A 322 19.29 -23.76 -22.59
C ARG A 322 19.76 -23.47 -21.16
N VAL A 323 20.90 -24.02 -20.76
CA VAL A 323 21.45 -23.80 -19.42
C VAL A 323 21.81 -22.32 -19.19
N VAL A 324 22.41 -21.66 -20.17
CA VAL A 324 22.78 -20.24 -20.08
C VAL A 324 21.55 -19.35 -19.98
N LEU A 325 20.53 -19.57 -20.84
CA LEU A 325 19.28 -18.81 -20.81
C LEU A 325 18.50 -19.01 -19.50
N LEU A 326 18.41 -20.23 -19.00
CA LEU A 326 17.78 -20.50 -17.71
C LEU A 326 18.51 -19.80 -16.55
N ARG A 327 19.82 -19.72 -16.63
CA ARG A 327 20.63 -19.01 -15.62
C ARG A 327 20.41 -17.52 -15.67
N ALA A 328 20.34 -16.93 -16.87
CA ALA A 328 20.01 -15.52 -17.07
C ALA A 328 18.62 -15.18 -16.51
N CYS A 329 17.60 -16.00 -16.81
CA CYS A 329 16.27 -15.84 -16.25
C CYS A 329 16.25 -15.91 -14.72
N LEU A 330 17.06 -16.79 -14.10
CA LEU A 330 17.17 -16.88 -12.65
C LEU A 330 17.78 -15.62 -12.02
N LEU A 331 18.78 -15.01 -12.64
CA LEU A 331 19.38 -13.77 -12.16
C LEU A 331 18.37 -12.62 -12.14
N TYR A 332 17.49 -12.56 -13.13
CA TYR A 332 16.47 -11.53 -13.22
C TYR A 332 15.28 -11.76 -12.27
N THR A 333 14.90 -13.01 -12.03
CA THR A 333 13.74 -13.37 -11.21
C THR A 333 14.08 -13.59 -9.74
N SER A 334 15.37 -13.69 -9.38
CA SER A 334 15.79 -13.82 -7.98
C SER A 334 15.64 -12.49 -7.25
N PRO A 335 15.00 -12.47 -6.06
CA PRO A 335 14.91 -11.25 -5.26
C PRO A 335 16.32 -10.74 -4.93
N SER A 336 16.52 -9.45 -5.10
CA SER A 336 17.78 -8.79 -4.72
C SER A 336 18.05 -9.02 -3.22
N PRO A 337 19.33 -9.09 -2.79
CA PRO A 337 19.66 -9.08 -1.37
C PRO A 337 19.08 -7.90 -0.60
N ARG A 338 18.77 -6.78 -1.29
CA ARG A 338 18.10 -5.60 -0.73
C ARG A 338 16.60 -5.81 -0.46
N ASP A 339 15.97 -6.77 -1.14
CA ASP A 339 14.55 -7.09 -0.98
C ASP A 339 14.30 -8.09 0.15
N ARG A 340 15.36 -8.57 0.80
CA ARG A 340 15.34 -9.51 1.93
C ARG A 340 15.50 -8.83 3.30
N GLY A 341 15.47 -7.49 3.32
CA GLY A 341 15.59 -6.68 4.54
C GLY A 341 14.32 -6.59 5.36
#